data_5b29560b5d76ad3698cc95dd80c86f51
#
_entry.id   5b29560b5d76ad3698cc95dd80c86f51
#
_cell.length_a   1.000
_cell.length_b   1.000
_cell.length_c   1.000
_cell.angle_alpha   90.00
_cell.angle_beta   90.00
_cell.angle_gamma   90.00
#
_symmetry.space_group_name_H-M   'P 1'
#
loop_
_entity.id
_entity.type
_entity.pdbx_description
1 polymer ?
#
loop_
_entity_poly.entity_id
_entity_poly.type
_entity_poly.pdbx_seq_one_letter_code
_entity_poly.pdbx_strand_id
1 'polypeptide(L)'
;MNSPIRLILKWAGPDRKYLIAAVVFAFVSGLMAMVPYYGVYEIMKAAYEGTCTWEVITSNALVVAVGVCIQYACFGCAGALSHKGAYNTLFRVRCRVVDHLAHAPLGQLDERSTGSIKTVLSDDIEKLELFLAHNITEAIMYLTGPVAAFIFLCSVNVPLALATLVPFAAAFVVMGVIFKRMAGVMPSESAALS
;
A
#
# COMPACT_ATOMS: atom_id res chain seq x y z
N MET A 1 10.37 13.88 -17.97
CA MET A 1 9.76 12.60 -17.63
C MET A 1 8.59 12.83 -16.68
N ASN A 2 7.36 12.61 -17.13
CA ASN A 2 6.20 12.69 -16.24
C ASN A 2 6.22 11.43 -15.36
N SER A 3 6.28 11.59 -14.03
CA SER A 3 6.21 10.43 -13.12
C SER A 3 4.90 9.66 -13.36
N PRO A 4 4.90 8.32 -13.32
CA PRO A 4 3.70 7.49 -13.51
C PRO A 4 2.54 7.92 -12.62
N ILE A 5 2.84 8.33 -11.38
CA ILE A 5 1.85 8.83 -10.41
C ILE A 5 1.15 10.09 -10.92
N ARG A 6 1.90 11.03 -11.53
CA ARG A 6 1.30 12.27 -12.07
C ARG A 6 0.35 11.97 -13.24
N LEU A 7 0.68 10.99 -14.07
CA LEU A 7 -0.17 10.54 -15.18
C LEU A 7 -1.48 9.94 -14.65
N ILE A 8 -1.39 9.06 -13.67
CA ILE A 8 -2.55 8.44 -13.01
C ILE A 8 -3.46 9.50 -12.38
N LEU A 9 -2.90 10.44 -11.62
CA LEU A 9 -3.65 11.53 -11.00
C LEU A 9 -4.31 12.45 -12.04
N LYS A 10 -3.69 12.63 -13.22
CA LYS A 10 -4.28 13.36 -14.33
C LYS A 10 -5.48 12.60 -14.92
N TRP A 11 -5.40 11.28 -15.03
CA TRP A 11 -6.50 10.45 -15.54
C TRP A 11 -7.64 10.32 -14.53
N ALA A 12 -7.33 10.29 -13.23
CA ALA A 12 -8.31 10.29 -12.16
C ALA A 12 -9.20 11.56 -12.17
N GLY A 13 -8.69 12.68 -12.70
CA GLY A 13 -9.46 13.92 -12.81
C GLY A 13 -10.07 14.38 -11.48
N PRO A 14 -11.40 14.59 -11.38
CA PRO A 14 -12.05 15.02 -10.13
C PRO A 14 -12.02 13.96 -9.02
N ASP A 15 -11.82 12.67 -9.34
CA ASP A 15 -11.80 11.58 -8.36
C ASP A 15 -10.45 11.43 -7.65
N ARG A 16 -9.43 12.19 -8.07
CA ARG A 16 -8.13 12.27 -7.37
C ARG A 16 -8.26 12.57 -5.88
N LYS A 17 -9.32 13.30 -5.48
CA LYS A 17 -9.61 13.61 -4.07
C LYS A 17 -9.81 12.35 -3.22
N TYR A 18 -10.47 11.32 -3.78
CA TYR A 18 -10.68 10.05 -3.09
C TYR A 18 -9.37 9.28 -2.92
N LEU A 19 -8.51 9.25 -3.95
CA LEU A 19 -7.20 8.60 -3.88
C LEU A 19 -6.28 9.31 -2.89
N ILE A 20 -6.27 10.65 -2.86
CA ILE A 20 -5.48 11.42 -1.89
C ILE A 20 -5.99 11.20 -0.47
N ALA A 21 -7.31 11.22 -0.25
CA ALA A 21 -7.89 10.95 1.05
C ALA A 21 -7.57 9.51 1.52
N ALA A 22 -7.61 8.52 0.63
CA ALA A 22 -7.22 7.15 0.93
C ALA A 22 -5.77 7.06 1.43
N VAL A 23 -4.84 7.75 0.77
CA VAL A 23 -3.43 7.85 1.18
C VAL A 23 -3.28 8.46 2.57
N VAL A 24 -4.02 9.54 2.86
CA VAL A 24 -3.98 10.18 4.19
C VAL A 24 -4.50 9.25 5.27
N PHE A 25 -5.63 8.58 5.05
CA PHE A 25 -6.16 7.61 6.00
C PHE A 25 -5.25 6.39 6.18
N ALA A 26 -4.62 5.90 5.10
CA ALA A 26 -3.64 4.83 5.17
C ALA A 26 -2.40 5.23 6.01
N PHE A 27 -1.91 6.46 5.83
CA PHE A 27 -0.81 7.00 6.62
C PHE A 27 -1.17 7.10 8.11
N VAL A 28 -2.35 7.64 8.44
CA VAL A 28 -2.83 7.72 9.83
C VAL A 28 -2.99 6.31 10.42
N SER A 29 -3.56 5.37 9.66
CA SER A 29 -3.68 3.97 10.10
C SER A 29 -2.32 3.36 10.41
N GLY A 30 -1.31 3.57 9.54
CA GLY A 30 0.07 3.11 9.77
C GLY A 30 0.72 3.71 11.02
N LEU A 31 0.47 4.99 11.32
CA LEU A 31 0.93 5.62 12.55
C LEU A 31 0.25 5.05 13.79
N MET A 32 -1.08 4.86 13.74
CA MET A 32 -1.85 4.31 14.86
C MET A 32 -1.47 2.85 15.17
N ALA A 33 -0.91 2.12 14.21
CA ALA A 33 -0.36 0.79 14.44
C ALA A 33 0.76 0.75 15.49
N MET A 34 1.38 1.89 15.82
CA MET A 34 2.40 2.01 16.87
C MET A 34 1.83 2.13 18.28
N VAL A 35 0.56 2.51 18.42
CA VAL A 35 -0.05 2.77 19.74
C VAL A 35 -0.02 1.55 20.68
N PRO A 36 -0.31 0.31 20.23
CA PRO A 36 -0.17 -0.87 21.07
C PRO A 36 1.25 -1.09 21.59
N TYR A 37 2.25 -0.87 20.77
CA TYR A 37 3.66 -1.04 21.16
C TYR A 37 4.08 0.02 22.18
N TYR A 38 3.62 1.26 22.01
CA TYR A 38 3.84 2.32 23.00
C TYR A 38 3.18 2.01 24.32
N GLY A 39 1.93 1.53 24.33
CA GLY A 39 1.24 1.17 25.57
C GLY A 39 1.93 0.03 26.33
N VAL A 40 2.41 -1.00 25.62
CA VAL A 40 3.20 -2.09 26.22
C VAL A 40 4.51 -1.55 26.80
N TYR A 41 5.21 -0.67 26.06
CA TYR A 41 6.44 -0.05 26.51
C TYR A 41 6.25 0.71 27.85
N GLU A 42 5.21 1.53 27.96
CA GLU A 42 4.93 2.31 29.18
C GLU A 42 4.58 1.40 30.38
N ILE A 43 3.83 0.32 30.16
CA ILE A 43 3.53 -0.64 31.21
C ILE A 43 4.80 -1.37 31.68
N MET A 44 5.65 -1.81 30.75
CA MET A 44 6.91 -2.48 31.08
C MET A 44 7.89 -1.55 31.79
N LYS A 45 7.96 -0.30 31.37
CA LYS A 45 8.76 0.74 32.03
C LYS A 45 8.30 0.98 33.47
N ALA A 46 7.00 1.17 33.68
CA ALA A 46 6.43 1.33 35.02
C ALA A 46 6.69 0.11 35.92
N ALA A 47 6.62 -1.09 35.36
CA ALA A 47 6.95 -2.34 36.07
C ALA A 47 8.44 -2.37 36.49
N TYR A 48 9.35 -1.98 35.62
CA TYR A 48 10.77 -1.91 35.88
C TYR A 48 11.11 -0.86 36.95
N GLU A 49 10.46 0.30 36.93
CA GLU A 49 10.62 1.40 37.89
C GLU A 49 9.90 1.13 39.25
N GLY A 50 9.15 0.03 39.35
CA GLY A 50 8.37 -0.30 40.56
C GLY A 50 7.14 0.60 40.78
N THR A 51 6.73 1.35 39.77
CA THR A 51 5.59 2.30 39.80
C THR A 51 4.33 1.73 39.09
N CYS A 52 4.34 0.44 38.74
CA CYS A 52 3.24 -0.21 38.07
C CYS A 52 2.00 -0.36 38.97
N THR A 53 1.07 0.58 38.84
CA THR A 53 -0.23 0.54 39.51
C THR A 53 -1.32 0.07 38.58
N TRP A 54 -2.45 -0.35 39.14
CA TRP A 54 -3.62 -0.72 38.35
C TRP A 54 -4.14 0.45 37.50
N GLU A 55 -3.97 1.66 37.93
CA GLU A 55 -4.32 2.87 37.19
C GLU A 55 -3.45 3.06 35.96
N VAL A 56 -2.13 2.80 36.04
CA VAL A 56 -1.21 2.84 34.88
C VAL A 56 -1.58 1.78 33.85
N ILE A 57 -1.92 0.57 34.29
CA ILE A 57 -2.33 -0.52 33.38
C ILE A 57 -3.63 -0.16 32.67
N THR A 58 -4.65 0.29 33.40
CA THR A 58 -5.98 0.58 32.81
C THR A 58 -5.94 1.79 31.89
N SER A 59 -5.20 2.85 32.21
CA SER A 59 -5.04 4.02 31.35
C SER A 59 -4.34 3.68 30.03
N ASN A 60 -3.25 2.92 30.09
CA ASN A 60 -2.56 2.48 28.87
C ASN A 60 -3.40 1.48 28.05
N ALA A 61 -4.11 0.58 28.70
CA ALA A 61 -5.04 -0.32 28.02
C ALA A 61 -6.15 0.45 27.28
N LEU A 62 -6.69 1.52 27.90
CA LEU A 62 -7.68 2.37 27.25
C LEU A 62 -7.09 3.11 26.03
N VAL A 63 -5.89 3.68 26.17
CA VAL A 63 -5.17 4.34 25.06
C VAL A 63 -4.96 3.36 23.91
N VAL A 64 -4.53 2.14 24.19
CA VAL A 64 -4.36 1.09 23.19
C VAL A 64 -5.69 0.75 22.52
N ALA A 65 -6.74 0.54 23.29
CA ALA A 65 -8.06 0.20 22.75
C ALA A 65 -8.58 1.30 21.79
N VAL A 66 -8.50 2.57 22.21
CA VAL A 66 -8.89 3.71 21.36
C VAL A 66 -8.00 3.79 20.12
N GLY A 67 -6.69 3.65 20.28
CA GLY A 67 -5.75 3.67 19.15
C GLY A 67 -6.02 2.60 18.11
N VAL A 68 -6.31 1.38 18.55
CA VAL A 68 -6.68 0.25 17.68
C VAL A 68 -8.01 0.53 16.96
N CYS A 69 -9.01 1.07 17.67
CA CYS A 69 -10.27 1.47 17.03
C CYS A 69 -10.06 2.51 15.94
N ILE A 70 -9.25 3.54 16.20
CA ILE A 70 -8.90 4.56 15.19
C ILE A 70 -8.13 3.95 14.03
N GLN A 71 -7.17 3.07 14.31
CA GLN A 71 -6.39 2.38 13.29
C GLN A 71 -7.29 1.65 12.28
N TYR A 72 -8.18 0.78 12.77
CA TYR A 72 -9.05 -0.01 11.91
C TYR A 72 -10.13 0.83 11.22
N ALA A 73 -10.65 1.87 11.88
CA ALA A 73 -11.55 2.81 11.24
C ALA A 73 -10.87 3.54 10.07
N CYS A 74 -9.64 4.04 10.28
CA CYS A 74 -8.84 4.67 9.22
C CYS A 74 -8.50 3.69 8.10
N PHE A 75 -8.16 2.43 8.42
CA PHE A 75 -7.90 1.38 7.44
C PHE A 75 -9.13 1.11 6.55
N GLY A 76 -10.30 0.95 7.15
CA GLY A 76 -11.56 0.77 6.42
C GLY A 76 -11.91 1.96 5.53
N CYS A 77 -11.74 3.19 6.04
CA CYS A 77 -11.93 4.43 5.26
C CYS A 77 -10.95 4.51 4.09
N ALA A 78 -9.67 4.18 4.31
CA ALA A 78 -8.64 4.16 3.28
C ALA A 78 -9.02 3.20 2.15
N GLY A 79 -9.42 1.96 2.47
CA GLY A 79 -9.87 0.97 1.50
C GLY A 79 -11.10 1.43 0.72
N ALA A 80 -12.15 1.88 1.41
CA ALA A 80 -13.38 2.32 0.76
C ALA A 80 -13.15 3.50 -0.21
N LEU A 81 -12.33 4.48 0.19
CA LEU A 81 -11.99 5.63 -0.65
C LEU A 81 -11.07 5.25 -1.81
N SER A 82 -10.11 4.35 -1.59
CA SER A 82 -9.22 3.83 -2.62
C SER A 82 -9.99 3.10 -3.71
N HIS A 83 -10.86 2.17 -3.35
CA HIS A 83 -11.72 1.46 -4.29
C HIS A 83 -12.64 2.41 -5.06
N LYS A 84 -13.30 3.36 -4.37
CA LYS A 84 -14.13 4.36 -5.03
C LYS A 84 -13.35 5.19 -6.05
N GLY A 85 -12.16 5.65 -5.68
CA GLY A 85 -11.27 6.42 -6.58
C GLY A 85 -10.78 5.58 -7.76
N ALA A 86 -10.42 4.31 -7.53
CA ALA A 86 -9.98 3.39 -8.55
C ALA A 86 -11.10 3.10 -9.55
N TYR A 87 -12.27 2.65 -9.10
CA TYR A 87 -13.40 2.30 -9.99
C TYR A 87 -13.85 3.48 -10.87
N ASN A 88 -13.95 4.67 -10.29
CA ASN A 88 -14.30 5.85 -11.06
C ASN A 88 -13.23 6.20 -12.12
N THR A 89 -11.97 6.06 -11.77
CA THR A 89 -10.84 6.29 -12.70
C THR A 89 -10.87 5.28 -13.84
N LEU A 90 -11.03 4.00 -13.53
CA LEU A 90 -11.08 2.92 -14.51
C LEU A 90 -12.29 3.02 -15.44
N PHE A 91 -13.44 3.35 -14.90
CA PHE A 91 -14.63 3.62 -15.72
C PHE A 91 -14.36 4.69 -16.78
N ARG A 92 -13.70 5.80 -16.39
CA ARG A 92 -13.34 6.86 -17.35
C ARG A 92 -12.30 6.41 -18.37
N VAL A 93 -11.32 5.61 -17.93
CA VAL A 93 -10.32 5.05 -18.85
C VAL A 93 -11.00 4.16 -19.86
N ARG A 94 -11.90 3.26 -19.43
CA ARG A 94 -12.68 2.39 -20.33
C ARG A 94 -13.51 3.20 -21.32
N CYS A 95 -14.23 4.22 -20.86
CA CYS A 95 -15.02 5.08 -21.75
C CYS A 95 -14.14 5.77 -22.80
N ARG A 96 -12.96 6.28 -22.42
CA ARG A 96 -12.04 6.92 -23.38
C ARG A 96 -11.46 5.94 -24.39
N VAL A 97 -11.14 4.72 -23.97
CA VAL A 97 -10.63 3.68 -24.88
C VAL A 97 -11.71 3.30 -25.88
N VAL A 98 -12.95 3.08 -25.41
CA VAL A 98 -14.09 2.76 -26.29
C VAL A 98 -14.39 3.90 -27.26
N ASP A 99 -14.40 5.14 -26.79
CA ASP A 99 -14.61 6.31 -27.62
C ASP A 99 -13.51 6.44 -28.69
N HIS A 100 -12.26 6.23 -28.31
CA HIS A 100 -11.15 6.23 -29.28
C HIS A 100 -11.26 5.12 -30.32
N LEU A 101 -11.67 3.92 -29.93
CA LEU A 101 -11.90 2.81 -30.83
C LEU A 101 -13.07 3.08 -31.78
N ALA A 102 -14.14 3.70 -31.31
CA ALA A 102 -15.32 4.04 -32.11
C ALA A 102 -15.01 5.06 -33.22
N HIS A 103 -14.00 5.91 -33.02
CA HIS A 103 -13.58 6.91 -34.00
C HIS A 103 -12.35 6.49 -34.80
N ALA A 104 -11.78 5.30 -34.57
CA ALA A 104 -10.62 4.81 -35.27
C ALA A 104 -11.01 4.33 -36.72
N PRO A 105 -10.18 4.59 -37.74
CA PRO A 105 -10.39 4.04 -39.10
C PRO A 105 -10.44 2.52 -39.08
N LEU A 106 -11.39 1.92 -39.78
CA LEU A 106 -11.59 0.46 -39.83
C LEU A 106 -10.33 -0.32 -40.21
N GLY A 107 -9.49 0.23 -41.11
CA GLY A 107 -8.24 -0.41 -41.50
C GLY A 107 -7.21 -0.55 -40.40
N GLN A 108 -7.22 0.34 -39.38
CA GLN A 108 -6.34 0.20 -38.21
C GLN A 108 -6.89 -0.79 -37.19
N LEU A 109 -8.18 -1.02 -37.17
CA LEU A 109 -8.84 -2.01 -36.32
C LEU A 109 -8.64 -3.44 -36.86
N ASP A 110 -8.59 -3.59 -38.19
CA ASP A 110 -8.40 -4.88 -38.84
C ASP A 110 -6.96 -5.44 -38.67
N GLU A 111 -5.98 -4.55 -38.49
CA GLU A 111 -4.59 -4.93 -38.19
C GLU A 111 -4.42 -5.41 -36.73
N ARG A 112 -5.35 -5.11 -35.85
CA ARG A 112 -5.31 -5.53 -34.44
C ARG A 112 -6.29 -6.67 -34.17
N SER A 113 -5.78 -7.79 -33.68
CA SER A 113 -6.65 -8.91 -33.30
C SER A 113 -7.66 -8.51 -32.25
N THR A 114 -8.89 -8.95 -32.33
CA THR A 114 -9.95 -8.76 -31.30
C THR A 114 -9.47 -9.21 -29.94
N GLY A 115 -8.56 -10.20 -29.89
CA GLY A 115 -7.92 -10.65 -28.63
C GLY A 115 -7.07 -9.57 -27.98
N SER A 116 -6.27 -8.80 -28.75
CA SER A 116 -5.42 -7.74 -28.18
C SER A 116 -6.24 -6.59 -27.60
N ILE A 117 -7.36 -6.24 -28.23
CA ILE A 117 -8.29 -5.22 -27.74
C ILE A 117 -8.95 -5.69 -26.44
N LYS A 118 -9.36 -6.96 -26.37
CA LYS A 118 -9.91 -7.57 -25.15
C LYS A 118 -8.89 -7.53 -23.99
N THR A 119 -7.64 -7.90 -24.24
CA THR A 119 -6.57 -7.88 -23.23
C THR A 119 -6.39 -6.47 -22.63
N VAL A 120 -6.34 -5.43 -23.49
CA VAL A 120 -6.24 -4.04 -23.01
C VAL A 120 -7.47 -3.62 -22.19
N LEU A 121 -8.68 -3.93 -22.66
CA LEU A 121 -9.93 -3.52 -21.99
C LEU A 121 -10.23 -4.29 -20.71
N SER A 122 -9.73 -5.52 -20.58
CA SER A 122 -9.97 -6.37 -19.41
C SER A 122 -8.72 -6.42 -18.53
N ASP A 123 -7.69 -7.10 -18.98
CA ASP A 123 -6.56 -7.54 -18.16
C ASP A 123 -5.65 -6.38 -17.73
N ASP A 124 -5.35 -5.45 -18.64
CA ASP A 124 -4.47 -4.33 -18.32
C ASP A 124 -5.17 -3.28 -17.43
N ILE A 125 -6.47 -3.10 -17.65
CA ILE A 125 -7.28 -2.22 -16.80
C ILE A 125 -7.47 -2.83 -15.41
N GLU A 126 -7.63 -4.16 -15.30
CA GLU A 126 -7.70 -4.85 -14.00
C GLU A 126 -6.39 -4.73 -13.20
N LYS A 127 -5.24 -4.82 -13.86
CA LYS A 127 -3.93 -4.56 -13.23
C LYS A 127 -3.83 -3.13 -12.69
N LEU A 128 -4.39 -2.14 -13.40
CA LEU A 128 -4.45 -0.76 -12.92
C LEU A 128 -5.37 -0.62 -11.70
N GLU A 129 -6.46 -1.38 -11.64
CA GLU A 129 -7.34 -1.44 -10.47
C GLU A 129 -6.58 -1.92 -9.24
N LEU A 130 -5.92 -3.08 -9.33
CA LEU A 130 -5.13 -3.64 -8.26
C LEU A 130 -4.07 -2.65 -7.75
N PHE A 131 -3.40 -1.95 -8.67
CA PHE A 131 -2.40 -0.96 -8.34
C PHE A 131 -2.99 0.26 -7.60
N LEU A 132 -4.11 0.80 -8.10
CA LEU A 132 -4.74 2.00 -7.52
C LEU A 132 -5.48 1.71 -6.21
N ALA A 133 -6.19 0.58 -6.14
CA ALA A 133 -7.02 0.25 -4.99
C ALA A 133 -6.22 -0.31 -3.81
N HIS A 134 -5.18 -1.10 -4.08
CA HIS A 134 -4.43 -1.84 -3.07
C HIS A 134 -2.99 -1.38 -2.93
N ASN A 135 -2.19 -1.51 -3.99
CA ASN A 135 -0.73 -1.40 -3.88
C ASN A 135 -0.27 -0.05 -3.32
N ILE A 136 -0.88 1.06 -3.72
CA ILE A 136 -0.49 2.40 -3.22
C ILE A 136 -0.86 2.56 -1.75
N THR A 137 -2.09 2.22 -1.40
CA THR A 137 -2.64 2.40 -0.05
C THR A 137 -1.94 1.50 0.95
N GLU A 138 -1.76 0.22 0.61
CA GLU A 138 -1.08 -0.76 1.43
C GLU A 138 0.41 -0.46 1.58
N ALA A 139 1.10 -0.07 0.50
CA ALA A 139 2.51 0.31 0.58
C ALA A 139 2.75 1.46 1.55
N ILE A 140 1.88 2.48 1.55
CA ILE A 140 1.98 3.61 2.48
C ILE A 140 1.76 3.15 3.91
N MET A 141 0.71 2.37 4.15
CA MET A 141 0.38 1.87 5.49
C MET A 141 1.50 0.98 6.04
N TYR A 142 1.96 0.00 5.25
CA TYR A 142 3.00 -0.94 5.68
C TYR A 142 4.39 -0.32 5.79
N LEU A 143 4.67 0.77 5.08
CA LEU A 143 5.94 1.49 5.23
C LEU A 143 5.91 2.45 6.43
N THR A 144 4.76 3.06 6.71
CA THR A 144 4.63 4.04 7.80
C THR A 144 4.87 3.41 9.16
N GLY A 145 4.35 2.21 9.43
CA GLY A 145 4.52 1.51 10.71
C GLY A 145 6.00 1.26 11.07
N PRO A 146 6.77 0.54 10.25
CA PRO A 146 8.20 0.33 10.53
C PRO A 146 9.03 1.61 10.64
N VAL A 147 8.73 2.63 9.83
CA VAL A 147 9.42 3.93 9.92
C VAL A 147 9.12 4.62 11.25
N ALA A 148 7.85 4.66 11.66
CA ALA A 148 7.44 5.22 12.94
C ALA A 148 8.06 4.43 14.12
N ALA A 149 8.08 3.09 14.03
CA ALA A 149 8.74 2.22 15.00
C ALA A 149 10.23 2.54 15.14
N PHE A 150 10.93 2.68 14.03
CA PHE A 150 12.35 2.99 14.03
C PHE A 150 12.63 4.36 14.65
N ILE A 151 11.82 5.38 14.32
CA ILE A 151 11.94 6.72 14.91
C ILE A 151 11.69 6.65 16.42
N PHE A 152 10.66 5.92 16.86
CA PHE A 152 10.38 5.72 18.28
C PHE A 152 11.54 5.01 18.99
N LEU A 153 12.08 3.94 18.45
CA LEU A 153 13.23 3.23 19.00
C LEU A 153 14.48 4.12 19.11
N CYS A 154 14.72 4.97 18.11
CA CYS A 154 15.82 5.94 18.15
C CYS A 154 15.66 6.93 19.31
N SER A 155 14.43 7.32 19.67
CA SER A 155 14.16 8.20 20.81
C SER A 155 14.42 7.54 22.17
N VAL A 156 14.31 6.20 22.23
CA VAL A 156 14.54 5.41 23.46
C VAL A 156 16.02 5.02 23.59
N ASN A 157 16.59 4.41 22.54
CA ASN A 157 17.97 3.93 22.54
C ASN A 157 18.49 3.73 21.12
N VAL A 158 19.37 4.61 20.65
CA VAL A 158 19.93 4.59 19.29
C VAL A 158 20.70 3.30 18.95
N PRO A 159 21.61 2.78 19.81
CA PRO A 159 22.26 1.49 19.56
C PRO A 159 21.28 0.33 19.37
N LEU A 160 20.23 0.28 20.17
CA LEU A 160 19.19 -0.75 20.05
C LEU A 160 18.39 -0.59 18.75
N ALA A 161 18.05 0.64 18.38
CA ALA A 161 17.38 0.94 17.11
C ALA A 161 18.22 0.48 15.90
N LEU A 162 19.53 0.74 15.92
CA LEU A 162 20.43 0.27 14.86
C LEU A 162 20.53 -1.27 14.81
N ALA A 163 20.50 -1.94 15.96
CA ALA A 163 20.50 -3.39 16.01
C ALA A 163 19.27 -4.01 15.33
N THR A 164 18.10 -3.34 15.36
CA THR A 164 16.90 -3.80 14.67
C THR A 164 17.01 -3.78 13.15
N LEU A 165 17.97 -3.07 12.57
CA LEU A 165 18.20 -3.08 11.11
C LEU A 165 18.87 -4.38 10.63
N VAL A 166 19.55 -5.11 11.52
CA VAL A 166 20.25 -6.35 11.14
C VAL A 166 19.29 -7.43 10.61
N PRO A 167 18.17 -7.78 11.28
CA PRO A 167 17.22 -8.73 10.73
C PRO A 167 16.54 -8.24 9.45
N PHE A 168 16.33 -6.93 9.28
CA PHE A 168 15.83 -6.37 8.02
C PHE A 168 16.82 -6.58 6.87
N ALA A 169 18.10 -6.28 7.09
CA ALA A 169 19.14 -6.52 6.09
C ALA A 169 19.23 -8.01 5.72
N ALA A 170 19.18 -8.90 6.71
CA ALA A 170 19.17 -10.35 6.48
C ALA A 170 17.94 -10.78 5.65
N ALA A 171 16.75 -10.28 5.97
CA ALA A 171 15.52 -10.56 5.23
C ALA A 171 15.61 -10.10 3.77
N PHE A 172 16.15 -8.92 3.50
CA PHE A 172 16.37 -8.44 2.12
C PHE A 172 17.35 -9.33 1.33
N VAL A 173 18.43 -9.77 1.96
CA VAL A 173 19.39 -10.69 1.32
C VAL A 173 18.71 -12.02 0.98
N VAL A 174 17.99 -12.62 1.93
CA VAL A 174 17.26 -13.88 1.72
C VAL A 174 16.23 -13.73 0.60
N MET A 175 15.44 -12.65 0.63
CA MET A 175 14.43 -12.36 -0.39
C MET A 175 15.08 -12.20 -1.77
N GLY A 176 16.19 -11.47 -1.88
CA GLY A 176 16.96 -11.31 -3.12
C GLY A 176 17.47 -12.65 -3.68
N VAL A 177 17.94 -13.55 -2.82
CA VAL A 177 18.37 -14.91 -3.21
C VAL A 177 17.19 -15.73 -3.72
N ILE A 178 16.03 -15.66 -3.05
CA ILE A 178 14.82 -16.38 -3.47
C ILE A 178 14.35 -15.87 -4.83
N PHE A 179 14.22 -14.54 -5.03
CA PHE A 179 13.82 -13.97 -6.30
C PHE A 179 14.77 -14.36 -7.44
N LYS A 180 16.09 -14.31 -7.19
CA LYS A 180 17.08 -14.72 -8.18
C LYS A 180 16.94 -16.20 -8.58
N ARG A 181 16.65 -17.08 -7.63
CA ARG A 181 16.39 -18.49 -7.91
C ARG A 181 15.08 -18.72 -8.67
N MET A 182 14.01 -18.02 -8.28
CA MET A 182 12.71 -18.10 -8.97
C MET A 182 12.79 -17.59 -10.41
N ALA A 183 13.47 -16.49 -10.65
CA ALA A 183 13.69 -15.94 -12.00
C ALA A 183 14.45 -16.93 -12.92
N GLY A 184 15.31 -17.80 -12.35
CA GLY A 184 15.99 -18.83 -13.13
C GLY A 184 15.15 -20.10 -13.39
N VAL A 185 14.02 -20.27 -12.70
CA VAL A 185 13.11 -21.44 -12.85
C VAL A 185 11.89 -21.12 -13.70
N MET A 186 11.49 -19.84 -13.83
CA MET A 186 10.41 -19.44 -14.73
C MET A 186 10.92 -19.50 -16.17
N PRO A 187 10.46 -20.48 -17.00
CA PRO A 187 10.72 -20.42 -18.43
C PRO A 187 10.04 -19.15 -18.96
N SER A 188 10.77 -18.38 -19.77
CA SER A 188 10.20 -17.22 -20.44
C SER A 188 8.97 -17.68 -21.23
N GLU A 189 7.79 -17.17 -20.92
CA GLU A 189 6.55 -17.45 -21.66
C GLU A 189 6.70 -17.14 -23.18
N SER A 190 7.71 -16.35 -23.54
CA SER A 190 8.09 -16.09 -24.93
C SER A 190 8.62 -17.33 -25.69
N ALA A 191 9.07 -18.38 -24.99
CA ALA A 191 9.54 -19.62 -25.64
C ALA A 191 8.42 -20.63 -25.88
N ALA A 192 7.23 -20.44 -25.34
CA ALA A 192 6.08 -21.32 -25.52
C ALA A 192 5.14 -20.88 -26.68
N LEU A 193 5.42 -19.73 -27.31
CA LEU A 193 4.64 -19.16 -28.41
C LEU A 193 5.42 -19.11 -29.76
N SER A 194 6.60 -19.72 -29.81
CA SER A 194 7.38 -19.98 -31.03
C SER A 194 7.32 -21.45 -31.41
#